data_9d6891e9e06e8a5a4fac39e6926bc9b9
#
_entry.id   9d6891e9e06e8a5a4fac39e6926bc9b9
#
_cell.length_a   1.000
_cell.length_b   1.000
_cell.length_c   1.000
_cell.angle_alpha   90.00
_cell.angle_beta   90.00
_cell.angle_gamma   90.00
#
_symmetry.space_group_name_H-M   'P 1'
#
loop_
_entity.id
_entity.type
_entity.pdbx_description
1 polymer ?
#
loop_
_entity_poly.entity_id
_entity_poly.type
_entity_poly.pdbx_seq_one_letter_code
_entity_poly.pdbx_strand_id
1 'polypeptide(L)'
;SPDRTYWLPNATKNARDWKSKGLLECKTTTQDPEAEGNEWMLQSWYAQVQWQLLVSEMSEAHLCCCVMGFNRKTIIRHWPANPEFQAKLYEICKDFWFNNVQAKAAPSPRTEEDVKKVFPESVSGKVVEVEQSVFSDVQELKALNANIKMLEERQQELRDRITVAIGDAET
;
A
#
# COMPACT_ATOMS: atom_id res chain seq x y z
N SER A 1 -5.13 -0.96 -18.24
CA SER A 1 -6.20 -0.19 -18.87
C SER A 1 -7.26 0.16 -17.82
N PRO A 2 -8.02 1.26 -17.98
CA PRO A 2 -9.11 1.58 -17.08
C PRO A 2 -10.23 0.55 -17.18
N ASP A 3 -10.99 0.37 -16.08
CA ASP A 3 -12.13 -0.55 -16.08
C ASP A 3 -13.24 -0.08 -17.02
N ARG A 4 -13.49 1.23 -17.03
CA ARG A 4 -14.49 1.88 -17.87
C ARG A 4 -14.11 3.33 -18.18
N THR A 5 -14.81 3.92 -19.14
CA THR A 5 -14.74 5.36 -19.43
C THR A 5 -16.15 5.92 -19.51
N TYR A 6 -16.31 7.21 -19.24
CA TYR A 6 -17.57 7.94 -19.38
C TYR A 6 -17.35 9.22 -20.17
N TRP A 7 -18.43 9.78 -20.74
CA TRP A 7 -18.35 11.06 -21.43
C TRP A 7 -18.41 12.21 -20.44
N LEU A 8 -17.51 13.17 -20.62
CA LEU A 8 -17.55 14.41 -19.82
C LEU A 8 -18.83 15.21 -20.16
N PRO A 9 -19.35 15.99 -19.21
CA PRO A 9 -20.45 16.91 -19.49
C PRO A 9 -20.10 17.80 -20.66
N ASN A 10 -21.05 17.99 -21.58
CA ASN A 10 -20.91 18.81 -22.79
C ASN A 10 -19.84 18.35 -23.81
N ALA A 11 -19.30 17.15 -23.67
CA ALA A 11 -18.36 16.60 -24.62
C ALA A 11 -19.06 16.19 -25.94
N THR A 12 -18.40 16.45 -27.06
CA THR A 12 -18.80 15.86 -28.34
C THR A 12 -18.52 14.36 -28.29
N LYS A 13 -19.58 13.54 -28.43
CA LYS A 13 -19.47 12.08 -28.32
C LYS A 13 -18.76 11.48 -29.55
N ASN A 14 -17.43 11.60 -29.59
CA ASN A 14 -16.60 10.96 -30.58
C ASN A 14 -15.82 9.83 -29.94
N ALA A 15 -16.07 8.59 -30.36
CA ALA A 15 -15.44 7.40 -29.77
C ALA A 15 -13.89 7.41 -29.81
N ARG A 16 -13.29 8.17 -30.72
CA ARG A 16 -11.82 8.29 -30.88
C ARG A 16 -11.22 9.44 -30.06
N ASP A 17 -12.04 10.32 -29.51
CA ASP A 17 -11.58 11.47 -28.71
C ASP A 17 -11.54 11.09 -27.22
N TRP A 18 -10.40 10.65 -26.75
CA TRP A 18 -10.17 10.30 -25.35
C TRP A 18 -10.25 11.53 -24.42
N LYS A 19 -9.90 12.72 -24.91
CA LYS A 19 -9.92 13.96 -24.12
C LYS A 19 -11.34 14.39 -23.72
N SER A 20 -12.33 13.90 -24.44
CA SER A 20 -13.75 14.12 -24.12
C SER A 20 -14.32 13.09 -23.14
N LYS A 21 -13.47 12.22 -22.58
CA LYS A 21 -13.87 11.15 -21.65
C LYS A 21 -13.20 11.31 -20.30
N GLY A 22 -13.88 10.84 -19.28
CA GLY A 22 -13.29 10.57 -17.96
C GLY A 22 -13.08 9.07 -17.75
N LEU A 23 -12.21 8.74 -16.83
CA LEU A 23 -11.87 7.38 -16.45
C LEU A 23 -12.73 6.94 -15.25
N LEU A 24 -13.20 5.71 -15.26
CA LEU A 24 -13.82 5.06 -14.10
C LEU A 24 -12.96 3.86 -13.71
N GLU A 25 -12.47 3.87 -12.49
CA GLU A 25 -11.76 2.76 -11.85
C GLU A 25 -12.63 2.17 -10.75
N CYS A 26 -12.83 0.85 -10.77
CA CYS A 26 -13.64 0.12 -9.80
C CYS A 26 -12.76 -0.72 -8.89
N LYS A 27 -13.00 -0.67 -7.60
CA LYS A 27 -12.31 -1.47 -6.59
C LYS A 27 -13.29 -2.21 -5.72
N THR A 28 -12.88 -3.37 -5.22
CA THR A 28 -13.57 -4.10 -4.16
C THR A 28 -12.57 -4.43 -3.07
N THR A 29 -13.00 -4.32 -1.82
CA THR A 29 -12.17 -4.65 -0.66
C THR A 29 -13.05 -5.13 0.50
N THR A 30 -12.49 -5.89 1.42
CA THR A 30 -13.12 -6.23 2.69
C THR A 30 -12.74 -5.27 3.81
N GLN A 31 -11.66 -4.51 3.63
CA GLN A 31 -11.18 -3.50 4.57
C GLN A 31 -11.70 -2.13 4.16
N ASP A 32 -11.99 -1.29 5.15
CA ASP A 32 -12.38 0.09 4.91
C ASP A 32 -11.14 0.94 4.57
N PRO A 33 -11.00 1.46 3.34
CA PRO A 33 -9.84 2.25 2.95
C PRO A 33 -9.81 3.66 3.58
N GLU A 34 -10.88 4.06 4.28
CA GLU A 34 -10.96 5.33 5.02
C GLU A 34 -10.74 5.12 6.53
N ALA A 35 -10.58 3.87 6.99
CA ALA A 35 -10.23 3.59 8.37
C ALA A 35 -8.75 3.91 8.64
N GLU A 36 -8.46 4.28 9.88
CA GLU A 36 -7.10 4.54 10.36
C GLU A 36 -6.18 3.36 10.05
N GLY A 37 -5.00 3.64 9.50
CA GLY A 37 -4.01 2.64 9.09
C GLY A 37 -4.23 2.05 7.69
N ASN A 38 -5.32 2.39 6.99
CA ASN A 38 -5.63 1.90 5.64
C ASN A 38 -5.44 2.96 4.54
N GLU A 39 -4.92 4.15 4.87
CA GLU A 39 -4.74 5.28 3.95
C GLU A 39 -3.85 4.92 2.74
N TRP A 40 -2.96 3.95 2.91
CA TRP A 40 -2.10 3.43 1.85
C TRP A 40 -2.89 2.88 0.67
N MET A 41 -4.11 2.37 0.90
CA MET A 41 -4.97 1.85 -0.17
C MET A 41 -5.39 2.97 -1.11
N LEU A 42 -5.90 4.07 -0.57
CA LEU A 42 -6.29 5.24 -1.36
C LEU A 42 -5.09 5.88 -2.05
N GLN A 43 -3.94 5.95 -1.40
CA GLN A 43 -2.70 6.46 -1.97
C GLN A 43 -2.22 5.62 -3.17
N SER A 44 -2.24 4.29 -3.04
CA SER A 44 -1.85 3.39 -4.12
C SER A 44 -2.81 3.47 -5.32
N TRP A 45 -4.12 3.55 -5.06
CA TRP A 45 -5.13 3.70 -6.12
C TRP A 45 -5.05 5.09 -6.79
N TYR A 46 -4.74 6.14 -6.01
CA TYR A 46 -4.50 7.46 -6.57
C TYR A 46 -3.33 7.44 -7.55
N ALA A 47 -2.20 6.84 -7.16
CA ALA A 47 -1.04 6.70 -8.04
C ALA A 47 -1.37 5.93 -9.32
N GLN A 48 -2.11 4.81 -9.21
CA GLN A 48 -2.60 4.03 -10.35
C GLN A 48 -3.45 4.89 -11.29
N VAL A 49 -4.43 5.59 -10.75
CA VAL A 49 -5.36 6.42 -11.52
C VAL A 49 -4.63 7.59 -12.18
N GLN A 50 -3.70 8.25 -11.49
CA GLN A 50 -2.90 9.33 -12.08
C GLN A 50 -2.02 8.84 -13.22
N TRP A 51 -1.47 7.62 -13.12
CA TRP A 51 -0.74 6.99 -14.23
C TRP A 51 -1.66 6.71 -15.42
N GLN A 52 -2.86 6.19 -15.18
CA GLN A 52 -3.84 5.93 -16.24
C GLN A 52 -4.27 7.24 -16.93
N LEU A 53 -4.51 8.31 -16.17
CA LEU A 53 -4.84 9.64 -16.70
C LEU A 53 -3.70 10.21 -17.56
N LEU A 54 -2.45 10.05 -17.10
CA LEU A 54 -1.27 10.48 -17.86
C LEU A 54 -1.20 9.76 -19.22
N VAL A 55 -1.31 8.44 -19.23
CA VAL A 55 -1.15 7.62 -20.45
C VAL A 55 -2.32 7.80 -21.41
N SER A 56 -3.53 8.01 -20.89
CA SER A 56 -4.74 8.21 -21.70
C SER A 56 -5.00 9.66 -22.10
N GLU A 57 -4.25 10.61 -21.58
CA GLU A 57 -4.46 12.06 -21.73
C GLU A 57 -5.87 12.51 -21.30
N MET A 58 -6.52 11.77 -20.37
CA MET A 58 -7.81 12.14 -19.81
C MET A 58 -7.63 13.16 -18.68
N SER A 59 -8.63 14.04 -18.53
CA SER A 59 -8.55 15.16 -17.56
C SER A 59 -8.99 14.79 -16.16
N GLU A 60 -9.80 13.74 -16.00
CA GLU A 60 -10.36 13.36 -14.69
C GLU A 60 -10.73 11.88 -14.61
N ALA A 61 -10.86 11.42 -13.39
CA ALA A 61 -11.30 10.07 -13.08
C ALA A 61 -12.27 10.03 -11.90
N HIS A 62 -13.10 9.01 -11.87
CA HIS A 62 -13.84 8.58 -10.70
C HIS A 62 -13.32 7.22 -10.23
N LEU A 63 -13.00 7.12 -8.96
CA LEU A 63 -12.81 5.86 -8.24
C LEU A 63 -14.14 5.47 -7.62
N CYS A 64 -14.61 4.24 -7.87
CA CYS A 64 -15.75 3.63 -7.19
C CYS A 64 -15.26 2.40 -6.44
N CYS A 65 -15.25 2.43 -5.11
CA CYS A 65 -14.84 1.32 -4.29
C CYS A 65 -16.02 0.75 -3.51
N CYS A 66 -16.28 -0.56 -3.67
CA CYS A 66 -17.26 -1.30 -2.88
C CYS A 66 -16.56 -2.01 -1.73
N VAL A 67 -16.85 -1.59 -0.51
CA VAL A 67 -16.40 -2.28 0.70
C VAL A 67 -17.35 -3.43 0.99
N MET A 68 -16.86 -4.66 0.94
CA MET A 68 -17.62 -5.91 1.04
C MET A 68 -17.63 -6.49 2.46
N GLY A 69 -17.03 -5.81 3.44
CA GLY A 69 -16.93 -6.22 4.84
C GLY A 69 -18.27 -6.12 5.59
N PHE A 70 -18.20 -6.20 6.93
CA PHE A 70 -19.37 -6.14 7.80
C PHE A 70 -20.18 -4.84 7.62
N ASN A 71 -19.49 -3.70 7.49
CA ASN A 71 -20.09 -2.42 7.18
C ASN A 71 -19.99 -2.16 5.67
N ARG A 72 -20.93 -2.70 4.91
CA ARG A 72 -20.97 -2.50 3.45
C ARG A 72 -21.19 -1.03 3.14
N LYS A 73 -20.27 -0.46 2.35
CA LYS A 73 -20.39 0.92 1.85
C LYS A 73 -19.79 1.06 0.46
N THR A 74 -20.21 2.08 -0.25
CA THR A 74 -19.60 2.48 -1.51
C THR A 74 -18.91 3.82 -1.31
N ILE A 75 -17.64 3.88 -1.68
CA ILE A 75 -16.84 5.10 -1.65
C ILE A 75 -16.65 5.57 -3.08
N ILE A 76 -16.98 6.83 -3.33
CA ILE A 76 -16.75 7.47 -4.62
C ILE A 76 -15.79 8.63 -4.40
N ARG A 77 -14.72 8.68 -5.21
CA ARG A 77 -13.75 9.78 -5.23
C ARG A 77 -13.62 10.32 -6.64
N HIS A 78 -13.69 11.64 -6.76
CA HIS A 78 -13.37 12.35 -8.00
C HIS A 78 -11.91 12.82 -7.92
N TRP A 79 -11.11 12.45 -8.91
CA TRP A 79 -9.69 12.82 -9.00
C TRP A 79 -9.39 13.46 -10.34
N PRO A 80 -9.16 14.76 -10.39
CA PRO A 80 -8.66 15.42 -11.59
C PRO A 80 -7.21 14.99 -11.86
N ALA A 81 -6.78 15.11 -13.10
CA ALA A 81 -5.38 14.94 -13.47
C ALA A 81 -4.51 15.94 -12.68
N ASN A 82 -3.43 15.45 -12.11
CA ASN A 82 -2.46 16.23 -11.36
C ASN A 82 -1.11 16.21 -12.08
N PRO A 83 -0.81 17.19 -12.94
CA PRO A 83 0.39 17.19 -13.75
C PRO A 83 1.69 17.17 -12.94
N GLU A 84 1.73 17.83 -11.77
CA GLU A 84 2.91 17.83 -10.92
C GLU A 84 3.19 16.42 -10.34
N PHE A 85 2.15 15.76 -9.83
CA PHE A 85 2.26 14.40 -9.33
C PHE A 85 2.61 13.43 -10.46
N GLN A 86 1.97 13.57 -11.62
CA GLN A 86 2.22 12.74 -12.81
C GLN A 86 3.66 12.86 -13.31
N ALA A 87 4.23 14.07 -13.31
CA ALA A 87 5.63 14.28 -13.68
C ALA A 87 6.59 13.54 -12.74
N LYS A 88 6.37 13.65 -11.44
CA LYS A 88 7.18 12.92 -10.43
C LYS A 88 7.03 11.40 -10.58
N LEU A 89 5.79 10.93 -10.76
CA LEU A 89 5.49 9.52 -10.95
C LEU A 89 6.16 8.96 -12.21
N TYR A 90 6.13 9.72 -13.30
CA TYR A 90 6.78 9.36 -14.56
C TYR A 90 8.30 9.19 -14.40
N GLU A 91 8.98 10.13 -13.74
CA GLU A 91 10.43 10.02 -13.52
C GLU A 91 10.79 8.84 -12.64
N ILE A 92 10.03 8.55 -11.59
CA ILE A 92 10.24 7.37 -10.74
C ILE A 92 10.05 6.08 -11.55
N CYS A 93 8.98 5.97 -12.33
CA CYS A 93 8.72 4.80 -13.15
C CYS A 93 9.75 4.61 -14.26
N LYS A 94 10.21 5.70 -14.88
CA LYS A 94 11.27 5.72 -15.89
C LYS A 94 12.59 5.24 -15.31
N ASP A 95 12.99 5.80 -14.16
CA ASP A 95 14.22 5.39 -13.47
C ASP A 95 14.19 3.90 -13.13
N PHE A 96 13.10 3.42 -12.55
CA PHE A 96 12.91 2.00 -12.25
C PHE A 96 12.96 1.12 -13.50
N TRP A 97 12.33 1.57 -14.59
CA TRP A 97 12.35 0.82 -15.85
C TRP A 97 13.76 0.63 -16.41
N PHE A 98 14.53 1.71 -16.50
CA PHE A 98 15.87 1.65 -17.09
C PHE A 98 16.89 0.99 -16.15
N ASN A 99 16.91 1.37 -14.89
CA ASN A 99 17.94 0.94 -13.95
C ASN A 99 17.67 -0.42 -13.30
N ASN A 100 16.42 -0.88 -13.29
CA ASN A 100 16.07 -2.17 -12.70
C ASN A 100 15.54 -3.16 -13.74
N VAL A 101 14.49 -2.79 -14.49
CA VAL A 101 13.85 -3.75 -15.41
C VAL A 101 14.75 -4.06 -16.61
N GLN A 102 15.18 -3.04 -17.35
CA GLN A 102 16.03 -3.24 -18.53
C GLN A 102 17.44 -3.71 -18.16
N ALA A 103 18.01 -3.16 -17.10
CA ALA A 103 19.32 -3.57 -16.59
C ALA A 103 19.30 -4.95 -15.93
N LYS A 104 18.12 -5.54 -15.69
CA LYS A 104 17.93 -6.81 -14.95
C LYS A 104 18.60 -6.79 -13.58
N ALA A 105 18.60 -5.62 -12.94
CA ALA A 105 19.17 -5.38 -11.64
C ALA A 105 18.05 -5.23 -10.61
N ALA A 106 18.02 -6.08 -9.59
CA ALA A 106 17.05 -5.95 -8.51
C ALA A 106 17.25 -4.61 -7.79
N PRO A 107 16.17 -3.90 -7.41
CA PRO A 107 16.29 -2.72 -6.55
C PRO A 107 16.87 -3.12 -5.19
N SER A 108 17.48 -2.16 -4.50
CA SER A 108 17.98 -2.39 -3.15
C SER A 108 16.84 -2.83 -2.22
N PRO A 109 17.00 -3.91 -1.46
CA PRO A 109 15.98 -4.37 -0.52
C PRO A 109 15.72 -3.30 0.55
N ARG A 110 14.46 -3.09 0.89
CA ARG A 110 14.02 -2.10 1.90
C ARG A 110 13.35 -2.75 3.10
N THR A 111 12.89 -3.98 2.94
CA THR A 111 12.21 -4.75 3.97
C THR A 111 12.88 -6.09 4.17
N GLU A 112 12.60 -6.74 5.30
CA GLU A 112 13.05 -8.12 5.55
C GLU A 112 12.55 -9.09 4.47
N GLU A 113 11.34 -8.87 3.98
CA GLU A 113 10.75 -9.69 2.92
C GLU A 113 11.49 -9.53 1.59
N ASP A 114 11.92 -8.30 1.26
CA ASP A 114 12.74 -8.04 0.08
C ASP A 114 14.12 -8.71 0.22
N VAL A 115 14.72 -8.66 1.41
CA VAL A 115 15.99 -9.33 1.69
C VAL A 115 15.86 -10.85 1.47
N LYS A 116 14.78 -11.47 1.95
CA LYS A 116 14.52 -12.90 1.74
C LYS A 116 14.34 -13.28 0.26
N LYS A 117 13.78 -12.36 -0.55
CA LYS A 117 13.64 -12.58 -2.01
C LYS A 117 14.98 -12.47 -2.74
N VAL A 118 15.81 -11.51 -2.35
CA VAL A 118 17.14 -11.29 -2.99
C VAL A 118 18.16 -12.30 -2.49
N PHE A 119 18.09 -12.68 -1.22
CA PHE A 119 18.99 -13.62 -0.55
C PHE A 119 18.19 -14.75 0.12
N PRO A 120 17.64 -15.70 -0.67
CA PRO A 120 16.76 -16.74 -0.14
C PRO A 120 17.45 -17.71 0.82
N GLU A 121 18.77 -17.82 0.73
CA GLU A 121 19.57 -18.71 1.57
C GLU A 121 20.73 -17.95 2.23
N SER A 122 21.01 -18.27 3.49
CA SER A 122 22.19 -17.78 4.17
C SER A 122 23.42 -18.57 3.75
N VAL A 123 24.52 -17.88 3.51
CA VAL A 123 25.81 -18.53 3.21
C VAL A 123 26.51 -18.90 4.52
N SER A 124 26.66 -20.19 4.78
CA SER A 124 27.35 -20.67 5.99
C SER A 124 28.78 -20.14 6.06
N GLY A 125 29.17 -19.59 7.22
CA GLY A 125 30.50 -19.05 7.46
C GLY A 125 30.74 -17.65 6.90
N LYS A 126 29.74 -17.02 6.22
CA LYS A 126 29.84 -15.63 5.80
C LYS A 126 29.67 -14.70 7.00
N VAL A 127 30.73 -13.96 7.32
CA VAL A 127 30.72 -12.91 8.35
C VAL A 127 30.65 -11.54 7.67
N VAL A 128 29.80 -10.66 8.16
CA VAL A 128 29.67 -9.29 7.68
C VAL A 128 30.00 -8.35 8.81
N GLU A 129 30.94 -7.45 8.58
CA GLU A 129 31.19 -6.33 9.49
C GLU A 129 30.10 -5.28 9.28
N VAL A 130 29.50 -4.85 10.38
CA VAL A 130 28.41 -3.87 10.36
C VAL A 130 28.85 -2.59 11.09
N GLU A 131 28.26 -1.48 10.71
CA GLU A 131 28.47 -0.19 11.37
C GLU A 131 27.96 -0.21 12.82
N GLN A 132 28.52 0.67 13.66
CA GLN A 132 28.11 0.81 15.06
C GLN A 132 26.61 1.13 15.23
N SER A 133 26.00 1.82 14.27
CA SER A 133 24.56 2.09 14.22
C SER A 133 23.75 0.80 14.23
N VAL A 134 24.10 -0.15 13.35
CA VAL A 134 23.41 -1.45 13.25
C VAL A 134 23.57 -2.27 14.55
N PHE A 135 24.74 -2.19 15.18
CA PHE A 135 24.94 -2.83 16.48
C PHE A 135 24.03 -2.24 17.56
N SER A 136 23.86 -0.91 17.57
CA SER A 136 22.94 -0.22 18.49
C SER A 136 21.50 -0.65 18.25
N ASP A 137 21.06 -0.74 16.98
CA ASP A 137 19.73 -1.20 16.60
C ASP A 137 19.48 -2.65 17.08
N VAL A 138 20.48 -3.52 16.99
CA VAL A 138 20.38 -4.90 17.51
C VAL A 138 20.19 -4.92 19.01
N GLN A 139 20.88 -4.06 19.76
CA GLN A 139 20.71 -3.98 21.22
C GLN A 139 19.34 -3.44 21.60
N GLU A 140 18.87 -2.40 20.88
CA GLU A 140 17.53 -1.85 21.08
C GLU A 140 16.44 -2.88 20.77
N LEU A 141 16.57 -3.61 19.66
CA LEU A 141 15.63 -4.67 19.27
C LEU A 141 15.56 -5.78 20.35
N LYS A 142 16.70 -6.17 20.92
CA LYS A 142 16.73 -7.15 22.04
C LYS A 142 16.00 -6.63 23.27
N ALA A 143 16.19 -5.36 23.61
CA ALA A 143 15.52 -4.74 24.75
C ALA A 143 14.00 -4.63 24.51
N LEU A 144 13.59 -4.24 23.30
CA LEU A 144 12.17 -4.19 22.91
C LEU A 144 11.51 -5.57 22.98
N ASN A 145 12.16 -6.61 22.47
CA ASN A 145 11.64 -7.98 22.53
C ASN A 145 11.47 -8.47 23.97
N ALA A 146 12.41 -8.13 24.86
CA ALA A 146 12.28 -8.45 26.30
C ALA A 146 11.08 -7.73 26.93
N ASN A 147 10.88 -6.45 26.60
CA ASN A 147 9.74 -5.68 27.08
C ASN A 147 8.40 -6.22 26.54
N ILE A 148 8.34 -6.57 25.27
CA ILE A 148 7.14 -7.19 24.64
C ILE A 148 6.77 -8.46 25.40
N LYS A 149 7.74 -9.36 25.62
CA LYS A 149 7.51 -10.60 26.36
C LYS A 149 6.94 -10.34 27.77
N MET A 150 7.52 -9.39 28.49
CA MET A 150 7.04 -9.01 29.83
C MET A 150 5.61 -8.45 29.81
N LEU A 151 5.27 -7.65 28.78
CA LEU A 151 3.92 -7.11 28.60
C LEU A 151 2.91 -8.21 28.21
N GLU A 152 3.29 -9.17 27.38
CA GLU A 152 2.48 -10.32 27.01
C GLU A 152 2.18 -11.22 28.23
N GLU A 153 3.19 -11.50 29.06
CA GLU A 153 3.02 -12.22 30.32
C GLU A 153 2.03 -11.48 31.24
N ARG A 154 2.19 -10.16 31.35
CA ARG A 154 1.27 -9.33 32.14
C ARG A 154 -0.15 -9.30 31.58
N GLN A 155 -0.28 -9.24 30.27
CA GLN A 155 -1.59 -9.30 29.58
C GLN A 155 -2.28 -10.63 29.89
N GLN A 156 -1.52 -11.74 29.85
CA GLN A 156 -2.07 -13.07 30.12
C GLN A 156 -2.55 -13.19 31.58
N GLU A 157 -1.76 -12.72 32.54
CA GLU A 157 -2.18 -12.70 33.97
C GLU A 157 -3.48 -11.93 34.17
N LEU A 158 -3.63 -10.77 33.49
CA LEU A 158 -4.86 -9.98 33.58
C LEU A 158 -6.05 -10.71 32.97
N ARG A 159 -5.86 -11.35 31.83
CA ARG A 159 -6.90 -12.18 31.18
C ARG A 159 -7.34 -13.30 32.10
N ASP A 160 -6.40 -14.04 32.68
CA ASP A 160 -6.69 -15.15 33.60
C ASP A 160 -7.48 -14.66 34.81
N ARG A 161 -7.09 -13.54 35.41
CA ARG A 161 -7.80 -12.93 36.55
C ARG A 161 -9.22 -12.49 36.18
N ILE A 162 -9.40 -11.89 35.00
CA ILE A 162 -10.72 -11.49 34.51
C ILE A 162 -11.60 -12.72 34.27
N THR A 163 -11.04 -13.73 33.57
CA THR A 163 -11.78 -14.95 33.25
C THR A 163 -12.25 -15.69 34.56
N VAL A 164 -11.36 -15.79 35.55
CA VAL A 164 -11.70 -16.38 36.85
C VAL A 164 -12.77 -15.55 37.58
N ALA A 165 -12.73 -14.23 37.49
CA ALA A 165 -13.70 -13.36 38.16
C ALA A 165 -15.07 -13.36 37.48
N ILE A 166 -15.13 -13.54 36.15
CA ILE A 166 -16.40 -13.60 35.37
C ILE A 166 -17.04 -15.01 35.49
N GLY A 167 -16.21 -16.05 35.56
CA GLY A 167 -16.69 -17.44 35.67
C GLY A 167 -17.41 -17.87 34.39
N ASP A 168 -18.64 -18.35 34.56
CA ASP A 168 -19.54 -18.82 33.49
C ASP A 168 -20.49 -17.76 32.94
N ALA A 169 -20.30 -16.48 33.32
CA ALA A 169 -21.09 -15.39 32.78
C ALA A 169 -20.71 -15.13 31.30
N GLU A 170 -21.74 -14.88 30.49
CA GLU A 170 -21.55 -14.52 29.07
C GLU A 170 -20.85 -13.13 28.96
N THR A 171 -19.78 -13.04 28.17
CA THR A 171 -19.00 -11.81 27.95
C THR A 171 -19.50 -11.02 26.75
#